data_b38ff873ece791d11d7dc7023c3d1270
#
_entry.id   b38ff873ece791d11d7dc7023c3d1270
#
_cell.length_a   1.000
_cell.length_b   1.000
_cell.length_c   1.000
_cell.angle_alpha   90.00
_cell.angle_beta   90.00
_cell.angle_gamma   90.00
#
_symmetry.space_group_name_H-M   'P 1'
#
loop_
_entity.id
_entity.type
_entity.pdbx_description
1 polymer ?
#
loop_
_entity_poly.entity_id
_entity_poly.type
_entity_poly.pdbx_seq_one_letter_code
_entity_poly.pdbx_strand_id
1 'polypeptide(L)'
;MRVRDSAPVPTIAAAATMAVLAGCAASPEFRALRAERVRTTDEATEVKVFLELRNPNDAPVELTTWDYTFTVGDRAAYSGPWAASLTLPPKQVMVTEVPAVVPASFGDVTSGTWRIGGSVGYRATGKLDRLLYQLGINRLTALFGVSGQGIELARATPATGATPQPATAPPPAPATAESPAPAPAAP
;
A
#
# COMPACT_ATOMS: atom_id res chain seq x y z
N MET A 1 21.80 -78.20 23.27
CA MET A 1 21.51 -77.33 22.15
C MET A 1 20.54 -76.25 22.66
N ARG A 2 21.05 -75.05 23.00
CA ARG A 2 20.26 -73.94 23.56
C ARG A 2 20.12 -72.88 22.47
N VAL A 3 18.92 -72.68 22.00
CA VAL A 3 18.56 -71.63 21.08
C VAL A 3 18.45 -70.33 21.90
N ARG A 4 19.28 -69.34 21.56
CA ARG A 4 19.20 -67.97 22.12
C ARG A 4 18.16 -67.16 21.33
N ASP A 5 17.08 -66.86 22.01
CA ASP A 5 16.11 -65.90 21.53
C ASP A 5 16.72 -64.49 21.59
N SER A 6 16.97 -63.91 20.43
CA SER A 6 17.36 -62.48 20.28
C SER A 6 16.08 -61.66 20.18
N ALA A 7 15.80 -60.91 21.23
CA ALA A 7 14.72 -59.92 21.24
C ALA A 7 15.04 -58.74 20.29
N PRO A 8 14.08 -58.28 19.46
CA PRO A 8 14.27 -57.12 18.62
C PRO A 8 14.22 -55.83 19.46
N VAL A 9 15.28 -55.05 19.38
CA VAL A 9 15.35 -53.70 19.95
C VAL A 9 14.42 -52.77 19.11
N PRO A 10 13.42 -52.09 19.69
CA PRO A 10 12.62 -51.14 18.95
C PRO A 10 13.46 -49.89 18.68
N THR A 11 13.84 -49.68 17.42
CA THR A 11 14.40 -48.43 16.94
C THR A 11 13.31 -47.38 16.91
N ILE A 12 13.25 -46.54 17.95
CA ILE A 12 12.37 -45.35 17.97
C ILE A 12 13.00 -44.37 16.99
N ALA A 13 12.53 -44.37 15.75
CA ALA A 13 12.79 -43.33 14.79
C ALA A 13 12.03 -42.07 15.24
N ALA A 14 12.71 -41.20 15.95
CA ALA A 14 12.23 -39.86 16.25
C ALA A 14 12.21 -39.06 14.93
N ALA A 15 11.11 -39.17 14.21
CA ALA A 15 10.80 -38.28 13.11
C ALA A 15 10.52 -36.89 13.70
N ALA A 16 11.58 -36.09 13.85
CA ALA A 16 11.47 -34.67 14.10
C ALA A 16 10.86 -34.03 12.86
N THR A 17 9.54 -34.00 12.82
CA THR A 17 8.77 -33.22 11.85
C THR A 17 9.06 -31.77 12.16
N MET A 18 10.10 -31.20 11.58
CA MET A 18 10.27 -29.76 11.46
C MET A 18 9.14 -29.26 10.55
N ALA A 19 7.99 -28.97 11.16
CA ALA A 19 7.02 -28.10 10.56
C ALA A 19 7.66 -26.71 10.46
N VAL A 20 8.40 -26.49 9.38
CA VAL A 20 8.75 -25.15 8.93
C VAL A 20 7.41 -24.50 8.57
N LEU A 21 6.80 -23.88 9.55
CA LEU A 21 5.74 -22.90 9.36
C LEU A 21 6.39 -21.71 8.65
N ALA A 22 6.69 -21.87 7.37
CA ALA A 22 6.88 -20.74 6.49
C ALA A 22 5.53 -20.01 6.51
N GLY A 23 5.40 -19.10 7.46
CA GLY A 23 4.30 -18.17 7.55
C GLY A 23 4.35 -17.26 6.31
N CYS A 24 3.94 -17.79 5.15
CA CYS A 24 3.71 -16.98 3.98
C CYS A 24 2.64 -15.96 4.37
N ALA A 25 3.03 -14.69 4.53
CA ALA A 25 2.06 -13.63 4.72
C ALA A 25 1.03 -13.72 3.58
N ALA A 26 -0.23 -13.87 3.92
CA ALA A 26 -1.29 -13.90 2.92
C ALA A 26 -1.33 -12.53 2.20
N SER A 27 -1.61 -12.56 0.90
CA SER A 27 -1.74 -11.34 0.11
C SER A 27 -2.88 -10.48 0.61
N PRO A 28 -2.75 -9.15 0.59
CA PRO A 28 -3.89 -8.26 0.79
C PRO A 28 -5.03 -8.57 -0.19
N GLU A 29 -6.26 -8.44 0.27
CA GLU A 29 -7.47 -8.61 -0.53
C GLU A 29 -7.99 -7.25 -1.01
N PHE A 30 -8.56 -7.22 -2.23
CA PHE A 30 -9.00 -5.99 -2.88
C PHE A 30 -10.46 -6.11 -3.31
N ARG A 31 -11.24 -5.07 -3.09
CA ARG A 31 -12.62 -4.96 -3.54
C ARG A 31 -12.90 -3.57 -4.09
N ALA A 32 -13.56 -3.49 -5.25
CA ALA A 32 -14.05 -2.21 -5.77
C ALA A 32 -15.24 -1.73 -4.95
N LEU A 33 -15.23 -0.46 -4.60
CA LEU A 33 -16.39 0.20 -4.01
C LEU A 33 -17.10 1.06 -5.04
N ARG A 34 -16.40 2.03 -5.64
CA ARG A 34 -16.93 2.95 -6.64
C ARG A 34 -15.80 3.67 -7.36
N ALA A 35 -16.14 4.35 -8.44
CA ALA A 35 -15.28 5.33 -9.09
C ALA A 35 -16.00 6.67 -9.13
N GLU A 36 -15.27 7.74 -8.87
CA GLU A 36 -15.81 9.12 -8.85
C GLU A 36 -15.02 10.01 -9.80
N ARG A 37 -15.73 10.84 -10.55
CA ARG A 37 -15.15 11.87 -11.38
C ARG A 37 -14.87 13.11 -10.53
N VAL A 38 -13.60 13.49 -10.42
CA VAL A 38 -13.15 14.62 -9.59
C VAL A 38 -13.19 15.92 -10.40
N ARG A 39 -12.62 15.88 -11.59
CA ARG A 39 -12.51 17.05 -12.48
C ARG A 39 -12.55 16.61 -13.94
N THR A 40 -13.15 17.44 -14.78
CA THR A 40 -13.13 17.28 -16.23
C THR A 40 -12.57 18.53 -16.86
N THR A 41 -11.67 18.36 -17.82
CA THR A 41 -11.14 19.40 -18.70
C THR A 41 -11.45 19.01 -20.15
N ASP A 42 -11.13 19.86 -21.10
CA ASP A 42 -11.29 19.57 -22.54
C ASP A 42 -10.40 18.41 -23.00
N GLU A 43 -9.32 18.11 -22.26
CA GLU A 43 -8.35 17.08 -22.63
C GLU A 43 -8.58 15.74 -21.92
N ALA A 44 -9.05 15.78 -20.67
CA ALA A 44 -9.16 14.59 -19.85
C ALA A 44 -10.13 14.73 -18.68
N THR A 45 -10.54 13.59 -18.15
CA THR A 45 -11.30 13.45 -16.90
C THR A 45 -10.45 12.77 -15.84
N GLU A 46 -10.28 13.43 -14.70
CA GLU A 46 -9.66 12.86 -13.51
C GLU A 46 -10.68 12.01 -12.74
N VAL A 47 -10.32 10.78 -12.47
CA VAL A 47 -11.15 9.79 -11.77
C VAL A 47 -10.42 9.31 -10.52
N LYS A 48 -11.14 9.14 -9.44
CA LYS A 48 -10.69 8.42 -8.23
C LYS A 48 -11.45 7.11 -8.12
N VAL A 49 -10.71 6.03 -8.00
CA VAL A 49 -11.26 4.68 -7.76
C VAL A 49 -11.11 4.37 -6.28
N PHE A 50 -12.20 4.13 -5.60
CA PHE A 50 -12.22 3.76 -4.19
C PHE A 50 -12.15 2.24 -4.07
N LEU A 51 -11.08 1.77 -3.42
CA LEU A 51 -10.84 0.36 -3.18
C LEU A 51 -10.89 0.09 -1.68
N GLU A 52 -11.61 -0.96 -1.33
CA GLU A 52 -11.54 -1.56 -0.02
C GLU A 52 -10.36 -2.56 -0.01
N LEU A 53 -9.51 -2.42 0.97
CA LEU A 53 -8.32 -3.24 1.20
C LEU A 53 -8.47 -3.97 2.52
N ARG A 54 -8.29 -5.28 2.51
CA ARG A 54 -8.31 -6.10 3.71
C ARG A 54 -6.96 -6.74 3.94
N ASN A 55 -6.44 -6.62 5.16
CA ASN A 55 -5.27 -7.37 5.60
C ASN A 55 -5.72 -8.66 6.29
N PRO A 56 -5.52 -9.84 5.70
CA PRO A 56 -5.88 -11.11 6.33
C PRO A 56 -4.86 -11.58 7.39
N ASN A 57 -3.73 -10.88 7.54
CA ASN A 57 -2.64 -11.29 8.43
C ASN A 57 -2.82 -10.76 9.85
N ASP A 58 -2.18 -11.43 10.81
CA ASP A 58 -2.10 -11.00 12.22
C ASP A 58 -1.05 -9.91 12.46
N ALA A 59 -0.26 -9.56 11.45
CA ALA A 59 0.73 -8.49 11.48
C ALA A 59 0.35 -7.37 10.51
N PRO A 60 0.78 -6.13 10.75
CA PRO A 60 0.59 -5.04 9.79
C PRO A 60 1.31 -5.33 8.48
N VAL A 61 0.75 -4.85 7.38
CA VAL A 61 1.32 -4.94 6.03
C VAL A 61 1.46 -3.54 5.46
N GLU A 62 2.64 -3.20 4.99
CA GLU A 62 2.91 -1.94 4.31
C GLU A 62 2.84 -2.16 2.80
N LEU A 63 1.95 -1.42 2.14
CA LEU A 63 1.89 -1.35 0.67
C LEU A 63 2.90 -0.30 0.19
N THR A 64 3.53 -0.56 -0.95
CA THR A 64 4.60 0.30 -1.47
C THR A 64 4.22 0.92 -2.81
N THR A 65 4.49 0.26 -3.90
CA THR A 65 4.25 0.76 -5.26
C THR A 65 3.13 -0.05 -5.91
N TRP A 66 2.24 0.65 -6.58
CA TRP A 66 1.18 0.09 -7.40
C TRP A 66 1.55 0.26 -8.86
N ASP A 67 1.49 -0.82 -9.62
CA ASP A 67 1.55 -0.79 -11.08
C ASP A 67 0.21 -1.26 -11.60
N TYR A 68 -0.56 -0.37 -12.24
CA TYR A 68 -1.93 -0.71 -12.61
C TYR A 68 -2.35 -0.10 -13.94
N THR A 69 -3.37 -0.70 -14.50
CA THR A 69 -4.09 -0.21 -15.67
C THR A 69 -5.54 0.03 -15.30
N PHE A 70 -6.05 1.20 -15.63
CA PHE A 70 -7.46 1.55 -15.55
C PHE A 70 -8.06 1.49 -16.95
N THR A 71 -9.13 0.72 -17.11
CA THR A 71 -9.86 0.55 -18.38
C THR A 71 -11.27 1.05 -18.25
N VAL A 72 -11.79 1.66 -19.31
CA VAL A 72 -13.20 2.04 -19.47
C VAL A 72 -13.75 1.29 -20.67
N GLY A 73 -14.77 0.47 -20.46
CA GLY A 73 -15.17 -0.52 -21.44
C GLY A 73 -14.03 -1.49 -21.71
N ASP A 74 -13.65 -1.63 -22.98
CA ASP A 74 -12.57 -2.51 -23.43
C ASP A 74 -11.26 -1.75 -23.73
N ARG A 75 -11.19 -0.46 -23.43
CA ARG A 75 -10.04 0.38 -23.76
C ARG A 75 -9.27 0.79 -22.51
N ALA A 76 -7.94 0.64 -22.55
CA ALA A 76 -7.07 1.16 -21.51
C ALA A 76 -7.05 2.70 -21.56
N ALA A 77 -7.46 3.33 -20.47
CA ALA A 77 -7.48 4.77 -20.32
C ALA A 77 -6.23 5.31 -19.62
N TYR A 78 -5.72 4.55 -18.65
CA TYR A 78 -4.51 4.88 -17.90
C TYR A 78 -3.70 3.64 -17.61
N SER A 79 -2.38 3.75 -17.64
CA SER A 79 -1.47 2.70 -17.16
C SER A 79 -0.19 3.34 -16.63
N GLY A 80 0.25 2.90 -15.44
CA GLY A 80 1.49 3.39 -14.86
C GLY A 80 1.65 3.07 -13.38
N PRO A 81 2.82 3.42 -12.83
CA PRO A 81 3.09 3.26 -11.41
C PRO A 81 2.47 4.39 -10.58
N TRP A 82 2.09 4.06 -9.36
CA TRP A 82 1.66 5.00 -8.34
C TRP A 82 2.27 4.63 -6.99
N ALA A 83 3.01 5.54 -6.41
CA ALA A 83 3.62 5.35 -5.10
C ALA A 83 2.62 5.77 -4.02
N ALA A 84 2.01 4.79 -3.37
CA ALA A 84 1.15 5.02 -2.23
C ALA A 84 1.64 4.20 -1.07
N SER A 85 2.34 4.82 -0.15
CA SER A 85 2.71 4.20 1.11
C SER A 85 1.51 4.16 2.03
N LEU A 86 0.95 2.99 2.24
CA LEU A 86 -0.18 2.74 3.11
C LEU A 86 0.10 1.54 4.00
N THR A 87 -0.09 1.69 5.31
CA THR A 87 0.01 0.56 6.23
C THR A 87 -1.39 0.03 6.54
N LEU A 88 -1.62 -1.24 6.23
CA LEU A 88 -2.83 -1.97 6.56
C LEU A 88 -2.67 -2.61 7.94
N PRO A 89 -3.43 -2.19 8.98
CA PRO A 89 -3.37 -2.83 10.28
C PRO A 89 -3.80 -4.31 10.23
N PRO A 90 -3.42 -5.12 11.22
CA PRO A 90 -3.77 -6.54 11.26
C PRO A 90 -5.28 -6.76 11.24
N LYS A 91 -5.76 -7.70 10.44
CA LYS A 91 -7.19 -8.11 10.35
C LYS A 91 -8.17 -6.97 10.08
N GLN A 92 -7.69 -5.81 9.63
CA GLN A 92 -8.54 -4.65 9.37
C GLN A 92 -8.81 -4.45 7.89
N VAL A 93 -9.85 -3.67 7.67
CA VAL A 93 -10.28 -3.19 6.36
C VAL A 93 -10.03 -1.68 6.31
N MET A 94 -9.48 -1.21 5.21
CA MET A 94 -9.28 0.22 4.94
C MET A 94 -9.76 0.56 3.55
N VAL A 95 -10.15 1.80 3.34
CA VAL A 95 -10.49 2.33 2.02
C VAL A 95 -9.37 3.24 1.55
N THR A 96 -8.93 3.04 0.32
CA THR A 96 -7.95 3.90 -0.35
C THR A 96 -8.50 4.45 -1.65
N GLU A 97 -7.93 5.57 -2.09
CA GLU A 97 -8.26 6.22 -3.35
C GLU A 97 -7.11 5.99 -4.33
N VAL A 98 -7.40 5.43 -5.50
CA VAL A 98 -6.42 5.24 -6.57
C VAL A 98 -6.75 6.19 -7.71
N PRO A 99 -5.85 7.12 -8.08
CA PRO A 99 -6.10 8.09 -9.13
C PRO A 99 -6.02 7.44 -10.51
N ALA A 100 -6.82 7.91 -11.44
CA ALA A 100 -6.72 7.57 -12.85
C ALA A 100 -7.10 8.79 -13.71
N VAL A 101 -6.59 8.82 -14.92
CA VAL A 101 -6.90 9.87 -15.90
C VAL A 101 -7.50 9.22 -17.13
N VAL A 102 -8.67 9.68 -17.55
CA VAL A 102 -9.37 9.21 -18.75
C VAL A 102 -9.30 10.31 -19.81
N PRO A 103 -8.65 10.09 -20.95
CA PRO A 103 -8.60 11.07 -22.05
C PRO A 103 -9.99 11.43 -22.57
N ALA A 104 -10.20 12.66 -23.01
CA ALA A 104 -11.49 13.13 -23.57
C ALA A 104 -11.96 12.31 -24.78
N SER A 105 -11.02 11.65 -25.50
CA SER A 105 -11.35 10.77 -26.62
C SER A 105 -12.16 9.52 -26.24
N PHE A 106 -12.37 9.27 -24.94
CA PHE A 106 -13.25 8.20 -24.46
C PHE A 106 -14.74 8.60 -24.46
N GLY A 107 -15.04 9.91 -24.63
CA GLY A 107 -16.40 10.42 -24.57
C GLY A 107 -17.00 10.37 -23.16
N ASP A 108 -18.32 10.17 -23.09
CA ASP A 108 -19.00 10.06 -21.78
C ASP A 108 -18.69 8.74 -21.09
N VAL A 109 -18.06 8.83 -19.93
CA VAL A 109 -17.64 7.68 -19.12
C VAL A 109 -18.59 7.39 -17.94
N THR A 110 -19.67 8.15 -17.82
CA THR A 110 -20.56 8.09 -16.63
C THR A 110 -21.35 6.79 -16.54
N SER A 111 -21.72 6.19 -17.65
CA SER A 111 -22.57 4.99 -17.72
C SER A 111 -21.83 3.71 -18.05
N GLY A 112 -20.53 3.80 -18.35
CA GLY A 112 -19.71 2.67 -18.79
C GLY A 112 -19.29 1.74 -17.67
N THR A 113 -18.88 0.53 -18.04
CA THR A 113 -18.13 -0.36 -17.15
C THR A 113 -16.69 0.10 -17.03
N TRP A 114 -16.12 -0.06 -15.87
CA TRP A 114 -14.70 0.20 -15.67
C TRP A 114 -14.02 -0.97 -14.96
N ARG A 115 -12.74 -1.10 -15.15
CA ARG A 115 -11.89 -2.07 -14.48
C ARG A 115 -10.57 -1.43 -14.10
N ILE A 116 -10.05 -1.79 -12.93
CA ILE A 116 -8.69 -1.50 -12.54
C ILE A 116 -8.02 -2.80 -12.14
N GLY A 117 -6.81 -3.02 -12.61
CA GLY A 117 -6.06 -4.22 -12.30
C GLY A 117 -4.57 -4.03 -12.50
N GLY A 118 -3.80 -4.86 -11.82
CA GLY A 118 -2.35 -4.77 -11.84
C GLY A 118 -1.72 -5.48 -10.65
N SER A 119 -0.66 -4.91 -10.14
CA SER A 119 0.09 -5.45 -9.02
C SER A 119 0.41 -4.37 -7.99
N VAL A 120 0.52 -4.79 -6.73
CA VAL A 120 0.97 -3.94 -5.63
C VAL A 120 2.09 -4.62 -4.86
N GLY A 121 3.20 -3.93 -4.72
CA GLY A 121 4.28 -4.36 -3.83
C GLY A 121 3.85 -4.23 -2.38
N TYR A 122 4.16 -5.24 -1.56
CA TYR A 122 3.89 -5.16 -0.13
C TYR A 122 5.00 -5.82 0.69
N ARG A 123 5.10 -5.42 1.95
CA ARG A 123 6.03 -6.01 2.91
C ARG A 123 5.39 -6.15 4.28
N ALA A 124 5.76 -7.19 5.02
CA ALA A 124 5.48 -7.27 6.42
C ALA A 124 6.34 -6.28 7.22
N THR A 125 5.84 -5.78 8.36
CA THR A 125 6.51 -4.74 9.14
C THR A 125 7.51 -5.28 10.17
N GLY A 126 7.75 -6.60 10.21
CA GLY A 126 8.73 -7.24 11.09
C GLY A 126 10.16 -6.75 10.85
N LYS A 127 11.02 -6.79 11.88
CA LYS A 127 12.42 -6.36 11.73
C LYS A 127 13.17 -7.22 10.70
N LEU A 128 12.94 -8.53 10.73
CA LEU A 128 13.55 -9.47 9.79
C LEU A 128 13.03 -9.23 8.37
N ASP A 129 11.72 -9.07 8.22
CA ASP A 129 11.10 -8.81 6.90
C ASP A 129 11.63 -7.52 6.26
N ARG A 130 11.83 -6.49 7.06
CA ARG A 130 12.42 -5.23 6.60
C ARG A 130 13.86 -5.42 6.11
N LEU A 131 14.66 -6.20 6.84
CA LEU A 131 16.03 -6.50 6.44
C LEU A 131 16.04 -7.32 5.13
N LEU A 132 15.23 -8.36 5.03
CA LEU A 132 15.11 -9.19 3.82
C LEU A 132 14.64 -8.37 2.62
N TYR A 133 13.70 -7.45 2.84
CA TYR A 133 13.24 -6.52 1.80
C TYR A 133 14.37 -5.60 1.32
N GLN A 134 15.17 -5.03 2.23
CA GLN A 134 16.32 -4.18 1.87
C GLN A 134 17.39 -4.94 1.09
N LEU A 135 17.58 -6.23 1.41
CA LEU A 135 18.48 -7.13 0.66
C LEU A 135 17.89 -7.60 -0.67
N GLY A 136 16.66 -7.21 -1.01
CA GLY A 136 15.99 -7.62 -2.24
C GLY A 136 15.51 -9.07 -2.26
N ILE A 137 15.58 -9.79 -1.13
CA ILE A 137 15.26 -11.22 -1.02
C ILE A 137 13.74 -11.44 -0.92
N ASN A 138 13.01 -10.54 -0.23
CA ASN A 138 11.58 -10.69 0.05
C ASN A 138 10.79 -9.50 -0.50
N ARG A 139 10.62 -9.45 -1.83
CA ARG A 139 9.77 -8.48 -2.53
C ARG A 139 8.44 -9.13 -2.89
N LEU A 140 7.51 -9.09 -1.94
CA LEU A 140 6.19 -9.66 -2.15
C LEU A 140 5.36 -8.75 -3.06
N THR A 141 4.60 -9.37 -3.95
CA THR A 141 3.69 -8.67 -4.88
C THR A 141 2.34 -9.36 -4.84
N ALA A 142 1.29 -8.58 -4.66
CA ALA A 142 -0.09 -9.03 -4.76
C ALA A 142 -0.67 -8.57 -6.10
N LEU A 143 -1.29 -9.49 -6.83
CA LEU A 143 -2.07 -9.16 -8.01
C LEU A 143 -3.49 -8.79 -7.60
N PHE A 144 -4.07 -7.82 -8.28
CA PHE A 144 -5.45 -7.45 -8.08
C PHE A 144 -6.14 -7.16 -9.41
N GLY A 145 -7.45 -7.35 -9.43
CA GLY A 145 -8.30 -7.01 -10.57
C GLY A 145 -9.73 -6.85 -10.07
N VAL A 146 -10.24 -5.64 -10.16
CA VAL A 146 -11.59 -5.29 -9.71
C VAL A 146 -12.29 -4.46 -10.77
N SER A 147 -13.62 -4.47 -10.78
CA SER A 147 -14.42 -3.76 -11.75
C SER A 147 -15.68 -3.17 -11.09
N GLY A 148 -16.25 -2.19 -11.75
CA GLY A 148 -17.50 -1.57 -11.35
C GLY A 148 -18.27 -1.01 -12.55
N GLN A 149 -19.42 -0.43 -12.25
CA GLN A 149 -20.28 0.21 -13.25
C GLN A 149 -20.48 1.67 -12.89
N GLY A 150 -20.48 2.52 -13.91
CA GLY A 150 -20.64 3.96 -13.76
C GLY A 150 -19.45 4.63 -13.10
N ILE A 151 -19.18 5.84 -13.50
CA ILE A 151 -18.26 6.75 -12.83
C ILE A 151 -19.11 7.91 -12.31
N GLU A 152 -19.35 7.92 -11.01
CA GLU A 152 -20.21 8.89 -10.36
C GLU A 152 -19.57 10.28 -10.37
N LEU A 153 -20.39 11.33 -10.29
CA LEU A 153 -19.89 12.66 -9.96
C LEU A 153 -19.41 12.65 -8.50
N ALA A 154 -18.22 13.17 -8.27
CA ALA A 154 -17.73 13.36 -6.91
C ALA A 154 -18.81 14.15 -6.14
N ARG A 155 -19.37 13.52 -5.12
CA ARG A 155 -20.28 14.21 -4.22
C ARG A 155 -19.45 15.24 -3.49
N ALA A 156 -19.74 16.52 -3.69
CA ALA A 156 -19.11 17.58 -2.92
C ALA A 156 -19.25 17.19 -1.44
N THR A 157 -18.16 16.70 -0.84
CA THR A 157 -18.10 16.53 0.59
C THR A 157 -18.28 17.94 1.13
N PRO A 158 -19.36 18.24 1.89
CA PRO A 158 -19.46 19.54 2.53
C PRO A 158 -18.13 19.69 3.29
N ALA A 159 -17.39 20.73 2.95
CA ALA A 159 -16.17 21.06 3.67
C ALA A 159 -16.57 21.14 5.14
N THR A 160 -16.34 20.06 5.87
CA THR A 160 -16.46 20.05 7.33
C THR A 160 -15.50 21.12 7.76
N GLY A 161 -16.05 22.27 8.19
CA GLY A 161 -15.35 23.49 8.48
C GLY A 161 -14.08 23.25 9.24
N ALA A 162 -12.98 23.11 8.50
CA ALA A 162 -11.68 23.41 9.07
C ALA A 162 -11.73 24.91 9.33
N THR A 163 -12.15 25.29 10.53
CA THR A 163 -11.89 26.59 11.10
C THR A 163 -10.41 26.88 10.78
N PRO A 164 -10.10 27.97 10.04
CA PRO A 164 -8.71 28.29 9.78
C PRO A 164 -8.02 28.41 11.13
N GLN A 165 -7.18 27.44 11.45
CA GLN A 165 -6.32 27.56 12.63
C GLN A 165 -5.47 28.80 12.38
N PRO A 166 -5.55 29.81 13.26
CA PRO A 166 -4.74 31.01 13.08
C PRO A 166 -3.29 30.58 12.96
N ALA A 167 -2.65 30.99 11.88
CA ALA A 167 -1.26 30.71 11.61
C ALA A 167 -0.46 31.06 12.88
N THR A 168 0.07 30.03 13.54
CA THR A 168 0.99 30.21 14.65
C THR A 168 2.15 31.02 14.10
N ALA A 169 2.31 32.22 14.65
CA ALA A 169 3.42 33.11 14.27
C ALA A 169 4.75 32.33 14.33
N PRO A 170 5.63 32.48 13.37
CA PRO A 170 6.93 31.84 13.42
C PRO A 170 7.65 32.21 14.71
N PRO A 171 8.36 31.25 15.34
CA PRO A 171 9.11 31.52 16.56
C PRO A 171 10.13 32.65 16.27
N PRO A 172 10.37 33.56 17.20
CA PRO A 172 11.36 34.63 17.02
C PRO A 172 12.73 34.02 16.71
N ALA A 173 13.39 34.58 15.71
CA ALA A 173 14.71 34.16 15.32
C ALA A 173 15.66 34.18 16.53
N PRO A 174 16.54 33.17 16.68
CA PRO A 174 17.51 33.14 17.75
C PRO A 174 18.38 34.40 17.66
N ALA A 175 18.46 35.13 18.80
CA ALA A 175 19.31 36.31 18.92
C ALA A 175 20.74 35.95 18.48
N THR A 176 21.25 36.68 17.50
CA THR A 176 22.60 36.56 16.99
C THR A 176 23.54 36.73 18.18
N ALA A 177 24.24 35.67 18.57
CA ALA A 177 25.29 35.73 19.58
C ALA A 177 26.36 36.69 19.07
N GLU A 178 26.50 37.77 19.79
CA GLU A 178 27.54 38.80 19.60
C GLU A 178 28.92 38.14 19.69
N SER A 179 29.67 38.20 18.60
CA SER A 179 31.02 37.64 18.48
C SER A 179 31.93 38.35 19.48
N PRO A 180 32.66 37.63 20.37
CA PRO A 180 33.58 38.30 21.29
C PRO A 180 34.70 38.96 20.53
N ALA A 181 34.98 40.22 20.91
CA ALA A 181 36.04 41.05 20.35
C ALA A 181 37.42 40.38 20.51
N PRO A 182 38.34 40.52 19.53
CA PRO A 182 39.68 39.99 19.63
C PRO A 182 40.47 40.67 20.76
N ALA A 183 41.16 39.83 21.56
CA ALA A 183 42.02 40.26 22.64
C ALA A 183 43.22 41.11 22.11
N PRO A 184 43.64 42.17 22.81
CA PRO A 184 44.77 42.97 22.39
C PRO A 184 46.09 42.17 22.52
N ALA A 185 46.96 42.32 21.51
CA ALA A 185 48.30 41.74 21.52
C ALA A 185 49.14 42.41 22.65
N ALA A 186 49.77 41.54 23.44
CA ALA A 186 50.73 41.97 24.47
C ALA A 186 52.10 42.30 23.84
N PRO A 187 52.87 43.20 24.48
CA PRO A 187 54.11 43.70 23.97
C PRO A 187 55.27 42.70 23.96
#